data_f3d38f0c5050c545b93f57afda16a569
#
_entry.id   f3d38f0c5050c545b93f57afda16a569
#
_cell.length_a   1.000
_cell.length_b   1.000
_cell.length_c   1.000
_cell.angle_alpha   90.00
_cell.angle_beta   90.00
_cell.angle_gamma   90.00
#
_symmetry.space_group_name_H-M   'P 1'
#
loop_
_entity.id
_entity.type
_entity.pdbx_description
1 polymer ?
#
loop_
_entity_poly.entity_id
_entity_poly.type
_entity_poly.pdbx_seq_one_letter_code
_entity_poly.pdbx_strand_id
1 'polypeptide(L)'
;MARVVRHQGARFRAAPLGRHLSYLKRDGVTKDGRDASLFDARSDRADGDAFAERCADDRHHFRFIVSPEDASQMDDLHAYTRELMQDMARDLGIELDWVAVDHWNTDNPHIHVLVRGRADDGSDLVIDRDYTREGVRARAEERVTLELGPRSERDIRAALVREVEADRWTSLDQRLRDRTDEVAGTVDLRPGGADDDDTRRLLCGRADKLERLGLAEETAPGIWRIRAGTEQTLRDLAIRTDIIKTMHRAMSDSGRAPDLDAFALHDAAPNGPIVGRLVDRGLHDELAGSAYAVIDGADGRTHHIRFDDLDMTGDARPGAIVEVRRWQDGKGKDRLSLATRSDLPLREQITAPGATWLDRQLVAREPVATGNGFGIEIRDAMDARSRELESAGLARRQGKGFRFERDLIETLRAREMAHETDAIAARTGLAHRPSAEGDYVSGVYRERVTLASGRFAMIDDGLGFHLVPWRPALDQHLGQHINGTMGRGGSVDWALGRGRGLGL
;
A
#
# COMPACT_ATOMS: atom_id res chain seq x y z
N MET A 1 17.30 6.30 4.62
CA MET A 1 16.91 6.93 3.32
C MET A 1 15.99 8.13 3.58
N ALA A 2 16.04 9.17 2.75
CA ALA A 2 15.27 10.39 2.99
C ALA A 2 14.65 10.94 1.71
N ARG A 3 13.47 11.57 1.81
CA ARG A 3 12.76 12.21 0.69
C ARG A 3 12.01 13.45 1.14
N VAL A 4 12.05 14.50 0.30
CA VAL A 4 11.19 15.67 0.42
C VAL A 4 9.92 15.44 -0.41
N VAL A 5 8.77 15.50 0.23
CA VAL A 5 7.47 15.41 -0.41
C VAL A 5 6.88 16.81 -0.53
N ARG A 6 6.85 17.34 -1.75
CA ARG A 6 6.30 18.68 -2.02
C ARG A 6 4.79 18.61 -2.16
N HIS A 7 4.11 19.55 -1.52
CA HIS A 7 2.68 19.74 -1.66
C HIS A 7 2.41 20.56 -2.92
N GLN A 8 1.72 20.00 -3.90
CA GLN A 8 1.45 20.70 -5.16
C GLN A 8 0.23 21.62 -5.01
N GLY A 9 0.49 22.92 -4.74
CA GLY A 9 -0.48 24.01 -4.84
C GLY A 9 -1.61 24.03 -3.78
N ALA A 10 -2.54 24.99 -3.90
CA ALA A 10 -3.68 25.23 -3.00
C ALA A 10 -4.68 24.05 -2.88
N ARG A 11 -4.41 22.92 -3.47
CA ARG A 11 -5.22 21.69 -3.42
C ARG A 11 -4.61 20.58 -2.57
N PHE A 12 -3.48 20.83 -1.90
CA PHE A 12 -2.97 19.88 -0.93
C PHE A 12 -3.98 19.84 0.24
N ARG A 13 -4.59 18.68 0.39
CA ARG A 13 -5.44 18.40 1.54
C ARG A 13 -4.64 17.52 2.50
N ALA A 14 -4.69 17.80 3.78
CA ALA A 14 -4.09 16.98 4.84
C ALA A 14 -4.53 15.50 4.79
N ALA A 15 -5.64 15.21 4.11
CA ALA A 15 -6.17 13.87 3.93
C ALA A 15 -5.18 12.84 3.34
N PRO A 16 -4.38 13.15 2.30
CA PRO A 16 -3.35 12.21 1.83
C PRO A 16 -2.29 11.90 2.89
N LEU A 17 -1.89 12.89 3.70
CA LEU A 17 -0.92 12.68 4.77
C LEU A 17 -1.54 11.88 5.93
N GLY A 18 -2.76 12.22 6.37
CA GLY A 18 -3.50 11.47 7.38
C GLY A 18 -3.73 10.00 6.99
N ARG A 19 -4.08 9.73 5.74
CA ARG A 19 -4.20 8.37 5.21
C ARG A 19 -2.86 7.63 5.20
N HIS A 20 -1.78 8.30 4.82
CA HIS A 20 -0.44 7.72 4.85
C HIS A 20 -0.04 7.35 6.29
N LEU A 21 -0.26 8.24 7.25
CA LEU A 21 -0.01 7.98 8.67
C LEU A 21 -0.87 6.84 9.21
N SER A 22 -2.16 6.83 8.88
CA SER A 22 -3.09 5.74 9.25
C SER A 22 -2.64 4.40 8.68
N TYR A 23 -2.10 4.41 7.45
CA TYR A 23 -1.57 3.22 6.81
C TYR A 23 -0.31 2.73 7.52
N LEU A 24 0.69 3.60 7.73
CA LEU A 24 1.93 3.25 8.44
C LEU A 24 1.65 2.66 9.83
N LYS A 25 0.70 3.25 10.57
CA LYS A 25 0.25 2.76 11.87
C LYS A 25 -0.39 1.37 11.78
N ARG A 26 -1.21 1.11 10.76
CA ARG A 26 -1.93 -0.17 10.61
C ARG A 26 -1.00 -1.32 10.22
N ASP A 27 -0.02 -1.06 9.37
CA ASP A 27 0.93 -2.07 8.89
C ASP A 27 2.15 -2.22 9.82
N GLY A 28 2.33 -1.28 10.76
CA GLY A 28 3.37 -1.36 11.77
C GLY A 28 3.04 -2.41 12.83
N VAL A 29 4.04 -3.21 13.15
CA VAL A 29 3.97 -4.18 14.25
C VAL A 29 5.15 -3.92 15.17
N THR A 30 4.87 -3.77 16.46
CA THR A 30 5.90 -3.61 17.49
C THR A 30 6.74 -4.87 17.66
N LYS A 31 7.88 -4.77 18.36
CA LYS A 31 8.74 -5.91 18.73
C LYS A 31 7.95 -7.05 19.40
N ASP A 32 6.91 -6.71 20.16
CA ASP A 32 6.04 -7.65 20.87
C ASP A 32 4.87 -8.20 20.01
N GLY A 33 4.81 -7.88 18.73
CA GLY A 33 3.77 -8.34 17.81
C GLY A 33 2.41 -7.64 18.00
N ARG A 34 2.36 -6.47 18.65
CA ARG A 34 1.16 -5.64 18.78
C ARG A 34 1.09 -4.63 17.64
N ASP A 35 -0.10 -4.07 17.41
CA ASP A 35 -0.26 -2.95 16.48
C ASP A 35 0.64 -1.79 16.89
N ALA A 36 1.41 -1.24 15.95
CA ALA A 36 2.26 -0.09 16.18
C ALA A 36 1.42 1.17 16.45
N SER A 37 1.97 2.06 17.26
CA SER A 37 1.42 3.40 17.48
C SER A 37 2.38 4.46 16.97
N LEU A 38 1.83 5.58 16.49
CA LEU A 38 2.65 6.76 16.23
C LEU A 38 3.21 7.27 17.56
N PHE A 39 4.48 7.68 17.54
CA PHE A 39 5.14 8.35 18.67
C PHE A 39 5.82 9.64 18.19
N ASP A 40 6.13 10.52 19.13
CA ASP A 40 6.81 11.78 18.88
C ASP A 40 7.90 12.05 19.94
N ALA A 41 8.38 13.27 19.99
CA ALA A 41 9.41 13.70 20.94
C ALA A 41 9.00 13.50 22.42
N ARG A 42 7.70 13.44 22.72
CA ARG A 42 7.16 13.49 24.11
C ARG A 42 6.23 12.33 24.45
N SER A 43 5.63 11.68 23.47
CA SER A 43 4.58 10.69 23.67
C SER A 43 4.83 9.43 22.83
N ASP A 44 4.53 8.25 23.42
CA ASP A 44 4.50 6.97 22.70
C ASP A 44 3.15 6.74 22.00
N ARG A 45 2.24 7.71 22.09
CA ARG A 45 0.94 7.72 21.38
C ARG A 45 0.68 9.11 20.83
N ALA A 46 1.32 9.44 19.71
CA ALA A 46 1.12 10.70 19.04
C ALA A 46 -0.20 10.69 18.24
N ASP A 47 -0.85 11.85 18.18
CA ASP A 47 -2.05 12.05 17.37
C ASP A 47 -1.67 12.38 15.92
N GLY A 48 -1.85 11.39 15.02
CA GLY A 48 -1.54 11.53 13.60
C GLY A 48 -2.48 12.49 12.86
N ASP A 49 -3.72 12.62 13.29
CA ASP A 49 -4.68 13.52 12.66
C ASP A 49 -4.33 14.97 13.01
N ALA A 50 -4.01 15.25 14.28
CA ALA A 50 -3.53 16.55 14.71
C ALA A 50 -2.20 16.94 14.03
N PHE A 51 -1.28 15.97 13.81
CA PHE A 51 -0.06 16.21 13.04
C PHE A 51 -0.36 16.54 11.57
N ALA A 52 -1.26 15.78 10.93
CA ALA A 52 -1.66 16.02 9.55
C ALA A 52 -2.35 17.39 9.39
N GLU A 53 -3.16 17.82 10.36
CA GLU A 53 -3.78 19.15 10.38
C GLU A 53 -2.73 20.27 10.47
N ARG A 54 -1.71 20.10 11.32
CA ARG A 54 -0.60 21.09 11.41
C ARG A 54 0.19 21.22 10.11
N CYS A 55 0.25 20.14 9.33
CA CYS A 55 0.94 20.12 8.03
C CYS A 55 0.08 20.60 6.86
N ALA A 56 -1.23 20.92 7.07
CA ALA A 56 -2.20 21.16 5.99
C ALA A 56 -1.81 22.32 5.06
N ASP A 57 -1.22 23.38 5.62
CA ASP A 57 -0.83 24.59 4.88
C ASP A 57 0.67 24.65 4.57
N ASP A 58 1.42 23.59 4.90
CA ASP A 58 2.86 23.54 4.66
C ASP A 58 3.15 23.26 3.17
N ARG A 59 4.26 23.77 2.66
CA ARG A 59 4.67 23.56 1.24
C ARG A 59 5.20 22.17 0.97
N HIS A 60 5.72 21.49 2.00
CA HIS A 60 6.32 20.17 1.93
C HIS A 60 6.41 19.52 3.31
N HIS A 61 6.77 18.26 3.33
CA HIS A 61 7.24 17.53 4.51
C HIS A 61 8.40 16.61 4.12
N PHE A 62 9.15 16.16 5.12
CA PHE A 62 10.24 15.21 4.93
C PHE A 62 9.79 13.83 5.39
N ARG A 63 10.24 12.81 4.67
CA ARG A 63 10.10 11.40 5.05
C ARG A 63 11.47 10.79 5.19
N PHE A 64 11.72 10.12 6.29
CA PHE A 64 12.94 9.36 6.53
C PHE A 64 12.56 7.91 6.84
N ILE A 65 13.38 6.98 6.35
CA ILE A 65 13.40 5.60 6.81
C ILE A 65 14.77 5.39 7.44
N VAL A 66 14.75 5.08 8.73
CA VAL A 66 15.94 4.77 9.51
C VAL A 66 15.90 3.29 9.83
N SER A 67 16.84 2.54 9.25
CA SER A 67 16.94 1.08 9.43
C SER A 67 18.35 0.77 9.94
N PRO A 68 18.57 0.74 11.25
CA PRO A 68 19.81 0.25 11.81
C PRO A 68 20.00 -1.22 11.44
N GLU A 69 21.20 -1.60 11.00
CA GLU A 69 21.45 -2.98 10.57
C GLU A 69 21.31 -3.97 11.74
N ASP A 70 21.61 -3.50 12.95
CA ASP A 70 21.51 -4.26 14.19
C ASP A 70 20.28 -3.89 15.05
N ALA A 71 19.20 -3.37 14.41
CA ALA A 71 17.98 -2.94 15.10
C ALA A 71 17.38 -4.01 16.02
N SER A 72 17.51 -5.29 15.68
CA SER A 72 17.05 -6.42 16.52
C SER A 72 17.79 -6.55 17.85
N GLN A 73 19.00 -5.98 17.97
CA GLN A 73 19.82 -5.97 19.17
C GLN A 73 19.58 -4.73 20.03
N MET A 74 18.90 -3.73 19.49
CA MET A 74 18.59 -2.49 20.22
C MET A 74 17.43 -2.72 21.19
N ASP A 75 17.53 -2.09 22.37
CA ASP A 75 16.53 -2.25 23.41
C ASP A 75 15.25 -1.45 23.12
N ASP A 76 15.39 -0.20 22.65
CA ASP A 76 14.30 0.74 22.47
C ASP A 76 14.50 1.65 21.23
N LEU A 77 13.83 1.30 20.14
CA LEU A 77 13.86 2.12 18.91
C LEU A 77 13.18 3.48 19.07
N HIS A 78 12.24 3.65 20.01
CA HIS A 78 11.64 4.94 20.29
C HIS A 78 12.64 5.90 20.94
N ALA A 79 13.35 5.43 21.96
CA ALA A 79 14.43 6.21 22.61
C ALA A 79 15.51 6.58 21.60
N TYR A 80 16.00 5.60 20.85
CA TYR A 80 16.96 5.83 19.75
C TYR A 80 16.50 6.92 18.77
N THR A 81 15.24 6.84 18.32
CA THR A 81 14.69 7.81 17.37
C THR A 81 14.62 9.20 17.96
N ARG A 82 14.18 9.34 19.23
CA ARG A 82 14.14 10.63 19.92
C ARG A 82 15.53 11.28 20.00
N GLU A 83 16.54 10.50 20.35
CA GLU A 83 17.91 10.98 20.42
C GLU A 83 18.44 11.38 19.04
N LEU A 84 18.19 10.59 18.00
CA LEU A 84 18.53 10.94 16.61
C LEU A 84 17.88 12.25 16.18
N MET A 85 16.59 12.42 16.47
CA MET A 85 15.86 13.64 16.11
C MET A 85 16.33 14.86 16.90
N GLN A 86 16.78 14.68 18.16
CA GLN A 86 17.40 15.75 18.93
C GLN A 86 18.76 16.15 18.36
N ASP A 87 19.57 15.18 17.89
CA ASP A 87 20.84 15.48 17.23
C ASP A 87 20.61 16.27 15.95
N MET A 88 19.62 15.84 15.14
CA MET A 88 19.23 16.56 13.94
C MET A 88 18.76 17.99 14.24
N ALA A 89 17.96 18.18 15.28
CA ALA A 89 17.49 19.49 15.72
C ALA A 89 18.66 20.41 16.12
N ARG A 90 19.63 19.86 16.85
CA ARG A 90 20.87 20.58 17.24
C ARG A 90 21.74 20.97 16.05
N ASP A 91 21.93 20.04 15.10
CA ASP A 91 22.72 20.29 13.90
C ASP A 91 22.09 21.38 13.00
N LEU A 92 20.78 21.42 12.95
CA LEU A 92 20.01 22.39 12.17
C LEU A 92 19.76 23.71 12.94
N GLY A 93 19.96 23.72 14.26
CA GLY A 93 19.72 24.88 15.13
C GLY A 93 18.25 25.25 15.28
N ILE A 94 17.32 24.30 15.15
CA ILE A 94 15.86 24.49 15.18
C ILE A 94 15.17 23.36 15.93
N GLU A 95 13.97 23.63 16.43
CA GLU A 95 13.07 22.59 16.94
C GLU A 95 12.36 21.88 15.77
N LEU A 96 12.28 20.55 15.80
CA LEU A 96 11.62 19.75 14.77
C LEU A 96 10.27 19.24 15.26
N ASP A 97 9.19 19.50 14.50
CA ASP A 97 7.88 18.87 14.68
C ASP A 97 7.84 17.58 13.83
N TRP A 98 7.74 16.43 14.49
CA TRP A 98 7.81 15.13 13.83
C TRP A 98 6.97 14.07 14.52
N VAL A 99 6.58 13.06 13.74
CA VAL A 99 6.00 11.81 14.24
C VAL A 99 6.73 10.62 13.61
N ALA A 100 6.75 9.50 14.30
CA ALA A 100 7.38 8.29 13.82
C ALA A 100 6.56 7.04 14.17
N VAL A 101 6.87 5.94 13.48
CA VAL A 101 6.34 4.60 13.75
C VAL A 101 7.41 3.56 13.44
N ASP A 102 7.54 2.55 14.28
CA ASP A 102 8.46 1.43 14.10
C ASP A 102 7.77 0.23 13.45
N HIS A 103 8.50 -0.47 12.57
CA HIS A 103 8.05 -1.67 11.87
C HIS A 103 9.00 -2.83 12.17
N TRP A 104 8.48 -3.86 12.87
CA TRP A 104 9.23 -5.06 13.25
C TRP A 104 8.85 -6.30 12.46
N ASN A 105 7.80 -6.25 11.65
CA ASN A 105 7.29 -7.35 10.84
C ASN A 105 8.02 -7.52 9.50
N THR A 106 9.21 -6.98 9.38
CA THR A 106 10.07 -7.04 8.19
C THR A 106 11.39 -7.71 8.48
N ASP A 107 12.09 -8.19 7.43
CA ASP A 107 13.43 -8.78 7.57
C ASP A 107 14.45 -7.79 8.17
N ASN A 108 14.19 -6.49 8.04
CA ASN A 108 15.02 -5.40 8.56
C ASN A 108 14.12 -4.44 9.35
N PRO A 109 14.05 -4.52 10.68
CA PRO A 109 13.30 -3.58 11.48
C PRO A 109 13.73 -2.14 11.21
N HIS A 110 12.76 -1.24 11.07
CA HIS A 110 13.03 0.14 10.69
C HIS A 110 11.98 1.10 11.25
N ILE A 111 12.31 2.38 11.20
CA ILE A 111 11.46 3.45 11.70
C ILE A 111 11.13 4.39 10.55
N HIS A 112 9.85 4.71 10.39
CA HIS A 112 9.38 5.80 9.55
C HIS A 112 9.31 7.06 10.38
N VAL A 113 10.00 8.12 9.94
CA VAL A 113 9.93 9.44 10.56
C VAL A 113 9.40 10.43 9.54
N LEU A 114 8.33 11.12 9.93
CA LEU A 114 7.78 12.22 9.15
C LEU A 114 8.07 13.53 9.89
N VAL A 115 8.75 14.45 9.22
CA VAL A 115 9.10 15.76 9.77
C VAL A 115 8.32 16.83 9.03
N ARG A 116 7.66 17.69 9.77
CA ARG A 116 6.93 18.84 9.23
C ARG A 116 7.85 19.75 8.45
N GLY A 117 7.40 20.28 7.33
CA GLY A 117 8.17 21.17 6.47
C GLY A 117 8.22 22.62 6.93
N ARG A 118 8.02 22.87 8.22
CA ARG A 118 8.00 24.21 8.82
C ARG A 118 8.82 24.22 10.10
N ALA A 119 9.70 25.21 10.21
CA ALA A 119 10.50 25.45 11.39
C ALA A 119 9.68 26.09 12.53
N ASP A 120 10.23 26.15 13.72
CA ASP A 120 9.60 26.71 14.93
C ASP A 120 9.34 28.24 14.83
N ASP A 121 10.13 28.96 14.02
CA ASP A 121 9.93 30.38 13.70
C ASP A 121 8.81 30.63 12.67
N GLY A 122 8.20 29.56 12.15
CA GLY A 122 7.17 29.61 11.13
C GLY A 122 7.66 29.76 9.69
N SER A 123 8.98 29.74 9.44
CA SER A 123 9.55 29.68 8.10
C SER A 123 9.48 28.26 7.50
N ASP A 124 9.66 28.16 6.18
CA ASP A 124 9.79 26.85 5.53
C ASP A 124 11.07 26.16 6.03
N LEU A 125 10.96 24.94 6.51
CA LEU A 125 12.10 24.11 6.91
C LEU A 125 12.92 23.72 5.68
N VAL A 126 14.18 24.07 5.67
CA VAL A 126 15.13 23.69 4.62
C VAL A 126 16.23 22.83 5.25
N ILE A 127 16.31 21.58 4.81
CA ILE A 127 17.41 20.68 5.17
C ILE A 127 18.32 20.53 3.97
N ASP A 128 19.61 20.81 4.15
CA ASP A 128 20.60 20.67 3.10
C ASP A 128 20.61 19.23 2.53
N ARG A 129 20.87 19.13 1.22
CA ARG A 129 20.84 17.84 0.54
C ARG A 129 21.94 16.90 1.03
N ASP A 130 23.12 17.42 1.30
CA ASP A 130 24.26 16.62 1.74
C ASP A 130 24.03 16.18 3.18
N TYR A 131 23.46 17.05 4.05
CA TYR A 131 23.04 16.67 5.38
C TYR A 131 21.95 15.57 5.33
N THR A 132 20.97 15.67 4.42
CA THR A 132 19.93 14.65 4.26
C THR A 132 20.51 13.30 3.82
N ARG A 133 21.57 13.28 2.99
CA ARG A 133 22.19 12.07 2.45
C ARG A 133 23.23 11.45 3.37
N GLU A 134 24.06 12.26 3.98
CA GLU A 134 25.26 11.85 4.73
C GLU A 134 25.16 12.20 6.21
N GLY A 135 24.72 13.41 6.55
CA GLY A 135 24.66 13.88 7.93
C GLY A 135 23.72 13.06 8.80
N VAL A 136 22.47 12.84 8.34
CA VAL A 136 21.49 12.01 9.06
C VAL A 136 22.00 10.58 9.23
N ARG A 137 22.66 10.04 8.20
CA ARG A 137 23.24 8.70 8.25
C ARG A 137 24.37 8.63 9.27
N ALA A 138 25.27 9.59 9.28
CA ALA A 138 26.38 9.64 10.22
C ALA A 138 25.88 9.72 11.68
N ARG A 139 24.84 10.55 11.93
CA ARG A 139 24.21 10.62 13.27
C ARG A 139 23.56 9.29 13.68
N ALA A 140 22.85 8.64 12.73
CA ALA A 140 22.24 7.35 13.00
C ALA A 140 23.29 6.27 13.33
N GLU A 141 24.41 6.21 12.60
CA GLU A 141 25.52 5.28 12.83
C GLU A 141 26.23 5.59 14.17
N GLU A 142 26.42 6.87 14.51
CA GLU A 142 26.99 7.29 15.79
C GLU A 142 26.13 6.81 16.97
N ARG A 143 24.80 6.99 16.87
CA ARG A 143 23.87 6.56 17.92
C ARG A 143 23.86 5.04 18.12
N VAL A 144 23.82 4.26 17.02
CA VAL A 144 23.94 2.80 17.12
C VAL A 144 25.25 2.40 17.80
N THR A 145 26.35 3.07 17.45
CA THR A 145 27.66 2.79 18.04
C THR A 145 27.72 3.15 19.54
N LEU A 146 27.04 4.22 19.93
CA LEU A 146 26.95 4.60 21.36
C LEU A 146 26.14 3.58 22.17
N GLU A 147 25.07 3.02 21.60
CA GLU A 147 24.21 2.06 22.29
C GLU A 147 24.80 0.64 22.30
N LEU A 148 25.25 0.13 21.16
CA LEU A 148 25.71 -1.25 21.00
C LEU A 148 27.23 -1.41 21.11
N GLY A 149 27.98 -0.30 21.11
CA GLY A 149 29.42 -0.32 20.99
C GLY A 149 29.90 -0.45 19.55
N PRO A 150 31.22 -0.34 19.29
CA PRO A 150 31.78 -0.55 17.96
C PRO A 150 31.64 -2.01 17.55
N ARG A 151 31.29 -2.26 16.28
CA ARG A 151 31.23 -3.61 15.72
C ARG A 151 32.57 -4.32 15.88
N SER A 152 32.53 -5.57 16.29
CA SER A 152 33.74 -6.41 16.29
C SER A 152 34.21 -6.70 14.84
N GLU A 153 35.51 -6.89 14.66
CA GLU A 153 36.08 -7.30 13.37
C GLU A 153 35.43 -8.59 12.85
N ARG A 154 35.05 -9.49 13.77
CA ARG A 154 34.35 -10.73 13.44
C ARG A 154 32.97 -10.46 12.82
N ASP A 155 32.21 -9.52 13.38
CA ASP A 155 30.86 -9.18 12.89
C ASP A 155 30.92 -8.47 11.54
N ILE A 156 31.88 -7.56 11.38
CA ILE A 156 32.16 -6.89 10.11
C ILE A 156 32.47 -7.94 9.03
N ARG A 157 33.38 -8.88 9.35
CA ARG A 157 33.74 -9.94 8.41
C ARG A 157 32.56 -10.84 8.09
N ALA A 158 31.76 -11.22 9.09
CA ALA A 158 30.57 -12.06 8.85
C ALA A 158 29.54 -11.34 7.97
N ALA A 159 29.38 -10.04 8.08
CA ALA A 159 28.53 -9.24 7.19
C ALA A 159 29.05 -9.25 5.76
N LEU A 160 30.34 -9.00 5.55
CA LEU A 160 30.98 -9.01 4.23
C LEU A 160 30.90 -10.41 3.56
N VAL A 161 31.08 -11.49 4.30
CA VAL A 161 30.91 -12.86 3.78
C VAL A 161 29.49 -13.09 3.27
N ARG A 162 28.45 -12.58 3.97
CA ARG A 162 27.06 -12.67 3.48
C ARG A 162 26.84 -11.85 2.20
N GLU A 163 27.56 -10.75 2.02
CA GLU A 163 27.46 -9.92 0.81
C GLU A 163 27.98 -10.62 -0.44
N VAL A 164 28.92 -11.57 -0.32
CA VAL A 164 29.50 -12.29 -1.47
C VAL A 164 28.40 -12.97 -2.31
N GLU A 165 27.46 -13.67 -1.68
CA GLU A 165 26.39 -14.41 -2.38
C GLU A 165 25.07 -13.63 -2.52
N ALA A 166 25.02 -12.37 -2.09
CA ALA A 166 23.81 -11.58 -2.12
C ALA A 166 23.34 -11.26 -3.56
N ASP A 167 22.02 -11.44 -3.82
CA ASP A 167 21.39 -11.10 -5.10
C ASP A 167 20.92 -9.63 -5.14
N ARG A 168 21.75 -8.72 -4.65
CA ARG A 168 21.52 -7.29 -4.57
C ARG A 168 22.83 -6.52 -4.68
N TRP A 169 22.74 -5.22 -4.93
CA TRP A 169 23.90 -4.32 -4.86
C TRP A 169 24.44 -4.25 -3.43
N THR A 170 25.73 -4.44 -3.25
CA THR A 170 26.41 -4.55 -1.94
C THR A 170 27.58 -3.58 -1.81
N SER A 171 28.17 -3.52 -0.61
CA SER A 171 29.40 -2.76 -0.37
C SER A 171 30.60 -3.33 -1.13
N LEU A 172 30.62 -4.65 -1.37
CA LEU A 172 31.66 -5.29 -2.18
C LEU A 172 31.56 -4.84 -3.65
N ASP A 173 30.35 -4.71 -4.20
CA ASP A 173 30.14 -4.18 -5.56
C ASP A 173 30.59 -2.74 -5.69
N GLN A 174 30.32 -1.92 -4.65
CA GLN A 174 30.81 -0.57 -4.56
C GLN A 174 32.34 -0.51 -4.64
N ARG A 175 33.02 -1.36 -3.85
CA ARG A 175 34.49 -1.46 -3.85
C ARG A 175 35.04 -1.96 -5.19
N LEU A 176 34.39 -2.92 -5.84
CA LEU A 176 34.74 -3.36 -7.18
C LEU A 176 34.62 -2.22 -8.20
N ARG A 177 33.51 -1.47 -8.16
CA ARG A 177 33.29 -0.30 -9.03
C ARG A 177 34.33 0.78 -8.81
N ASP A 178 34.62 1.14 -7.55
CA ASP A 178 35.56 2.20 -7.21
C ASP A 178 37.03 1.86 -7.62
N ARG A 179 37.31 0.57 -7.89
CA ARG A 179 38.60 0.05 -8.38
C ARG A 179 38.64 -0.22 -9.87
N THR A 180 37.48 -0.11 -10.53
CA THR A 180 37.42 -0.34 -11.96
C THR A 180 38.22 0.74 -12.69
N ASP A 181 39.18 0.31 -13.51
CA ASP A 181 39.88 1.22 -14.42
C ASP A 181 38.89 1.84 -15.39
N GLU A 182 38.84 3.19 -15.42
CA GLU A 182 37.84 3.93 -16.21
C GLU A 182 38.00 3.71 -17.73
N VAL A 183 39.20 3.40 -18.19
CA VAL A 183 39.50 3.20 -19.62
C VAL A 183 39.30 1.75 -20.05
N ALA A 184 39.80 0.79 -19.25
CA ALA A 184 39.75 -0.62 -19.56
C ALA A 184 38.43 -1.29 -19.10
N GLY A 185 37.71 -0.69 -18.14
CA GLY A 185 36.51 -1.25 -17.53
C GLY A 185 36.79 -2.53 -16.75
N THR A 186 38.04 -2.70 -16.28
CA THR A 186 38.51 -3.92 -15.61
C THR A 186 38.96 -3.66 -14.19
N VAL A 187 38.84 -4.67 -13.34
CA VAL A 187 39.34 -4.69 -11.96
C VAL A 187 40.45 -5.75 -11.86
N ASP A 188 41.59 -5.33 -11.32
CA ASP A 188 42.74 -6.23 -11.04
C ASP A 188 42.67 -6.66 -9.56
N LEU A 189 42.42 -7.97 -9.35
CA LEU A 189 42.33 -8.61 -8.02
C LEU A 189 43.46 -9.60 -7.78
N ARG A 190 44.56 -9.50 -8.56
CA ARG A 190 45.76 -10.35 -8.39
C ARG A 190 46.47 -10.08 -7.07
N PRO A 191 47.19 -11.06 -6.51
CA PRO A 191 48.04 -10.86 -5.33
C PRO A 191 49.04 -9.73 -5.50
N GLY A 192 49.30 -8.95 -4.47
CA GLY A 192 50.29 -7.86 -4.49
C GLY A 192 49.69 -6.45 -4.66
N GLY A 193 48.36 -6.33 -4.74
CA GLY A 193 47.65 -5.02 -4.69
C GLY A 193 47.59 -4.44 -3.27
N ALA A 194 46.87 -3.34 -3.11
CA ALA A 194 46.74 -2.61 -1.86
C ALA A 194 45.86 -3.32 -0.79
N ASP A 195 45.18 -4.40 -1.15
CA ASP A 195 44.31 -5.15 -0.25
C ASP A 195 45.02 -6.19 0.57
N ASP A 196 44.51 -6.38 1.81
CA ASP A 196 44.83 -7.58 2.54
C ASP A 196 44.22 -8.83 1.86
N ASP A 197 44.82 -10.00 2.14
CA ASP A 197 44.42 -11.27 1.52
C ASP A 197 42.94 -11.62 1.78
N ASP A 198 42.36 -11.22 2.90
CA ASP A 198 40.99 -11.52 3.24
C ASP A 198 40.00 -10.65 2.43
N THR A 199 40.23 -9.35 2.35
CA THR A 199 39.43 -8.43 1.50
C THR A 199 39.48 -8.86 0.04
N ARG A 200 40.67 -9.22 -0.46
CA ARG A 200 40.85 -9.71 -1.84
C ARG A 200 40.04 -10.99 -2.10
N ARG A 201 40.04 -11.98 -1.16
CA ARG A 201 39.23 -13.20 -1.29
C ARG A 201 37.74 -12.88 -1.40
N LEU A 202 37.23 -11.94 -0.59
CA LEU A 202 35.83 -11.53 -0.63
C LEU A 202 35.48 -10.88 -1.98
N LEU A 203 36.35 -10.00 -2.49
CA LEU A 203 36.16 -9.35 -3.78
C LEU A 203 36.22 -10.36 -4.95
N CYS A 204 37.14 -11.33 -4.93
CA CYS A 204 37.18 -12.43 -5.91
C CYS A 204 35.88 -13.24 -5.83
N GLY A 205 35.47 -13.70 -4.65
CA GLY A 205 34.23 -14.45 -4.50
C GLY A 205 32.99 -13.66 -4.97
N ARG A 206 32.97 -12.32 -4.78
CA ARG A 206 31.91 -11.48 -5.30
C ARG A 206 31.97 -11.38 -6.83
N ALA A 207 33.14 -11.22 -7.42
CA ALA A 207 33.31 -11.19 -8.86
C ALA A 207 32.89 -12.53 -9.51
N ASP A 208 33.25 -13.69 -8.91
CA ASP A 208 32.73 -15.00 -9.30
C ASP A 208 31.21 -15.10 -9.29
N LYS A 209 30.58 -14.54 -8.23
CA LYS A 209 29.10 -14.47 -8.15
C LYS A 209 28.52 -13.61 -9.27
N LEU A 210 29.11 -12.44 -9.55
CA LEU A 210 28.68 -11.57 -10.64
C LEU A 210 28.83 -12.26 -12.00
N GLU A 211 29.88 -13.06 -12.21
CA GLU A 211 30.04 -13.85 -13.44
C GLU A 211 28.95 -14.90 -13.59
N ARG A 212 28.60 -15.63 -12.52
CA ARG A 212 27.48 -16.59 -12.54
C ARG A 212 26.15 -15.91 -12.88
N LEU A 213 25.97 -14.65 -12.50
CA LEU A 213 24.81 -13.81 -12.86
C LEU A 213 24.94 -13.20 -14.27
N GLY A 214 26.06 -13.40 -14.98
CA GLY A 214 26.33 -12.82 -16.28
C GLY A 214 26.63 -11.33 -16.25
N LEU A 215 27.01 -10.76 -15.09
CA LEU A 215 27.29 -9.35 -14.87
C LEU A 215 28.80 -9.03 -14.84
N ALA A 216 29.64 -10.03 -14.82
CA ALA A 216 31.09 -9.91 -14.93
C ALA A 216 31.65 -11.01 -15.83
N GLU A 217 32.92 -10.88 -16.21
CA GLU A 217 33.69 -11.84 -17.00
C GLU A 217 35.15 -11.81 -16.56
N GLU A 218 35.74 -12.96 -16.22
CA GLU A 218 37.16 -13.06 -15.97
C GLU A 218 37.94 -13.05 -17.31
N THR A 219 38.62 -11.92 -17.58
CA THR A 219 39.35 -11.74 -18.85
C THR A 219 40.78 -12.31 -18.84
N ALA A 220 41.36 -12.43 -17.66
CA ALA A 220 42.61 -13.11 -17.36
C ALA A 220 42.61 -13.49 -15.88
N PRO A 221 43.42 -14.47 -15.42
CA PRO A 221 43.42 -14.90 -14.02
C PRO A 221 43.54 -13.73 -13.04
N GLY A 222 42.46 -13.51 -12.26
CA GLY A 222 42.34 -12.41 -11.29
C GLY A 222 42.06 -11.03 -11.88
N ILE A 223 41.75 -10.93 -13.18
CA ILE A 223 41.36 -9.68 -13.83
C ILE A 223 39.95 -9.79 -14.37
N TRP A 224 39.05 -8.98 -13.84
CA TRP A 224 37.63 -9.02 -14.11
C TRP A 224 37.15 -7.83 -14.88
N ARG A 225 36.29 -8.03 -15.87
CA ARG A 225 35.52 -6.96 -16.53
C ARG A 225 34.11 -6.95 -15.96
N ILE A 226 33.74 -5.83 -15.33
CA ILE A 226 32.37 -5.61 -14.82
C ILE A 226 31.57 -4.96 -15.96
N ARG A 227 30.36 -5.52 -16.23
CA ARG A 227 29.47 -4.98 -17.27
C ARG A 227 28.88 -3.64 -16.87
N ALA A 228 28.75 -2.74 -17.86
CA ALA A 228 27.99 -1.51 -17.65
C ALA A 228 26.53 -1.83 -17.25
N GLY A 229 26.00 -1.12 -16.27
CA GLY A 229 24.64 -1.33 -15.76
C GLY A 229 24.50 -2.42 -14.69
N THR A 230 25.57 -3.08 -14.24
CA THR A 230 25.55 -4.09 -13.18
C THR A 230 24.84 -3.57 -11.91
N GLU A 231 25.10 -2.33 -11.49
CA GLU A 231 24.41 -1.73 -10.35
C GLU A 231 22.89 -1.71 -10.53
N GLN A 232 22.41 -1.21 -11.68
CA GLN A 232 21.00 -1.16 -11.95
C GLN A 232 20.36 -2.56 -11.99
N THR A 233 21.03 -3.50 -12.65
CA THR A 233 20.55 -4.89 -12.73
C THR A 233 20.44 -5.54 -11.36
N LEU A 234 21.42 -5.35 -10.47
CA LEU A 234 21.38 -5.91 -9.11
C LEU A 234 20.30 -5.24 -8.24
N ARG A 235 20.07 -3.93 -8.43
CA ARG A 235 18.97 -3.23 -7.76
C ARG A 235 17.60 -3.73 -8.23
N ASP A 236 17.44 -3.92 -9.55
CA ASP A 236 16.20 -4.45 -10.13
C ASP A 236 15.95 -5.90 -9.68
N LEU A 237 17.01 -6.71 -9.59
CA LEU A 237 16.92 -8.09 -9.10
C LEU A 237 16.48 -8.13 -7.62
N ALA A 238 17.03 -7.25 -6.77
CA ALA A 238 16.61 -7.13 -5.38
C ALA A 238 15.12 -6.77 -5.28
N ILE A 239 14.66 -5.78 -6.05
CA ILE A 239 13.25 -5.37 -6.06
C ILE A 239 12.35 -6.55 -6.49
N ARG A 240 12.72 -7.30 -7.52
CA ARG A 240 11.93 -8.46 -7.97
C ARG A 240 11.89 -9.57 -6.92
N THR A 241 13.00 -9.82 -6.26
CA THR A 241 13.09 -10.80 -5.17
C THR A 241 12.18 -10.40 -4.00
N ASP A 242 12.17 -9.12 -3.62
CA ASP A 242 11.32 -8.61 -2.56
C ASP A 242 9.83 -8.69 -2.93
N ILE A 243 9.47 -8.42 -4.20
CA ILE A 243 8.10 -8.60 -4.69
C ILE A 243 7.68 -10.07 -4.59
N ILE A 244 8.52 -11.01 -5.02
CA ILE A 244 8.23 -12.46 -4.94
C ILE A 244 8.04 -12.89 -3.49
N LYS A 245 8.90 -12.44 -2.57
CA LYS A 245 8.74 -12.69 -1.12
C LYS A 245 7.42 -12.13 -0.58
N THR A 246 7.07 -10.91 -0.98
CA THR A 246 5.80 -10.27 -0.58
C THR A 246 4.60 -11.08 -1.05
N MET A 247 4.58 -11.50 -2.33
CA MET A 247 3.51 -12.32 -2.88
C MET A 247 3.41 -13.67 -2.17
N HIS A 248 4.57 -14.33 -1.94
CA HIS A 248 4.62 -15.60 -1.23
C HIS A 248 4.08 -15.49 0.20
N ARG A 249 4.48 -14.46 0.95
CA ARG A 249 4.00 -14.18 2.30
C ARG A 249 2.49 -13.93 2.29
N ALA A 250 2.01 -13.03 1.43
CA ALA A 250 0.60 -12.69 1.32
C ALA A 250 -0.28 -13.92 1.04
N MET A 251 0.15 -14.79 0.11
CA MET A 251 -0.57 -16.03 -0.18
C MET A 251 -0.57 -16.96 1.03
N SER A 252 0.58 -17.17 1.69
CA SER A 252 0.70 -18.01 2.88
C SER A 252 -0.17 -17.50 4.04
N ASP A 253 -0.15 -16.20 4.33
CA ASP A 253 -0.93 -15.58 5.40
C ASP A 253 -2.45 -15.68 5.14
N SER A 254 -2.84 -15.71 3.87
CA SER A 254 -4.23 -15.97 3.45
C SER A 254 -4.63 -17.46 3.50
N GLY A 255 -3.74 -18.34 3.99
CA GLY A 255 -3.97 -19.79 4.09
C GLY A 255 -3.93 -20.52 2.75
N ARG A 256 -3.28 -19.97 1.74
CA ARG A 256 -3.16 -20.52 0.38
C ARG A 256 -1.74 -20.98 0.12
N ALA A 257 -1.61 -22.10 -0.60
CA ALA A 257 -0.31 -22.54 -1.05
C ALA A 257 0.21 -21.58 -2.15
N PRO A 258 1.38 -20.94 -1.97
CA PRO A 258 1.97 -20.11 -3.01
C PRO A 258 2.42 -20.99 -4.18
N ASP A 259 2.01 -20.63 -5.38
CA ASP A 259 2.46 -21.24 -6.63
C ASP A 259 3.29 -20.20 -7.41
N LEU A 260 4.61 -20.38 -7.39
CA LEU A 260 5.56 -19.44 -8.01
C LEU A 260 5.37 -19.37 -9.53
N ASP A 261 4.96 -20.46 -10.17
CA ASP A 261 4.74 -20.51 -11.62
C ASP A 261 3.49 -19.69 -12.03
N ALA A 262 2.56 -19.50 -11.10
CA ALA A 262 1.38 -18.67 -11.28
C ALA A 262 1.61 -17.18 -10.98
N PHE A 263 2.80 -16.80 -10.46
CA PHE A 263 3.08 -15.40 -10.14
C PHE A 263 3.26 -14.55 -11.41
N ALA A 264 2.55 -13.42 -11.46
CA ALA A 264 2.61 -12.45 -12.54
C ALA A 264 3.05 -11.09 -11.99
N LEU A 265 4.28 -10.68 -12.32
CA LEU A 265 4.83 -9.38 -11.98
C LEU A 265 4.57 -8.44 -13.15
N HIS A 266 3.96 -7.28 -12.86
CA HIS A 266 3.64 -6.29 -13.88
C HIS A 266 4.56 -5.07 -13.74
N ASP A 267 5.56 -4.98 -14.62
CA ASP A 267 6.46 -3.81 -14.73
C ASP A 267 5.76 -2.62 -15.42
N ALA A 268 4.69 -2.89 -16.16
CA ALA A 268 3.84 -1.91 -16.85
C ALA A 268 2.35 -2.18 -16.58
N ALA A 269 1.50 -1.24 -16.98
CA ALA A 269 0.05 -1.41 -16.88
C ALA A 269 -0.39 -2.69 -17.62
N PRO A 270 -1.24 -3.54 -17.01
CA PRO A 270 -1.75 -4.74 -17.64
C PRO A 270 -2.50 -4.41 -18.94
N ASN A 271 -2.41 -5.31 -19.94
CA ASN A 271 -3.08 -5.13 -21.24
C ASN A 271 -4.61 -5.31 -21.20
N GLY A 272 -5.15 -5.80 -20.07
CA GLY A 272 -6.58 -6.02 -19.88
C GLY A 272 -6.99 -5.90 -18.41
N PRO A 273 -8.30 -5.94 -18.12
CA PRO A 273 -8.78 -5.88 -16.74
C PRO A 273 -8.35 -7.14 -15.98
N ILE A 274 -7.77 -6.95 -14.80
CA ILE A 274 -7.50 -8.03 -13.85
C ILE A 274 -8.59 -8.00 -12.80
N VAL A 275 -9.37 -9.08 -12.72
CA VAL A 275 -10.42 -9.27 -11.71
C VAL A 275 -10.01 -10.42 -10.81
N GLY A 276 -10.12 -10.25 -9.50
CA GLY A 276 -9.76 -11.31 -8.56
C GLY A 276 -10.07 -10.94 -7.12
N ARG A 277 -9.63 -11.80 -6.24
CA ARG A 277 -9.68 -11.59 -4.79
C ARG A 277 -8.46 -10.79 -4.36
N LEU A 278 -8.65 -9.70 -3.65
CA LEU A 278 -7.57 -8.99 -3.00
C LEU A 278 -6.98 -9.89 -1.90
N VAL A 279 -5.69 -10.16 -1.99
CA VAL A 279 -4.95 -10.95 -1.00
C VAL A 279 -4.27 -10.01 -0.02
N ASP A 280 -3.56 -9.02 -0.56
CA ASP A 280 -2.81 -8.03 0.22
C ASP A 280 -2.69 -6.72 -0.57
N ARG A 281 -2.45 -5.63 0.15
CA ARG A 281 -2.09 -4.34 -0.42
C ARG A 281 -1.25 -3.53 0.56
N GLY A 282 -0.32 -2.78 0.03
CA GLY A 282 0.62 -2.06 0.85
C GLY A 282 1.35 -0.94 0.13
N LEU A 283 2.28 -0.30 0.83
CA LEU A 283 3.24 0.61 0.22
C LEU A 283 4.33 -0.22 -0.49
N HIS A 284 4.56 0.09 -1.77
CA HIS A 284 5.65 -0.50 -2.54
C HIS A 284 6.97 0.24 -2.30
N ASP A 285 6.90 1.56 -2.33
CA ASP A 285 8.00 2.46 -1.96
C ASP A 285 7.46 3.44 -0.92
N GLU A 286 7.82 3.21 0.31
CA GLU A 286 7.32 3.93 1.48
C GLU A 286 7.77 5.41 1.47
N LEU A 287 8.94 5.72 0.89
CA LEU A 287 9.41 7.08 0.70
C LEU A 287 8.65 7.79 -0.42
N ALA A 288 8.47 7.10 -1.56
CA ALA A 288 7.73 7.64 -2.69
C ALA A 288 6.23 7.69 -2.44
N GLY A 289 5.72 6.81 -1.57
CA GLY A 289 4.29 6.64 -1.33
C GLY A 289 3.59 5.87 -2.45
N SER A 290 4.34 5.20 -3.32
CA SER A 290 3.74 4.27 -4.29
C SER A 290 3.25 3.03 -3.57
N ALA A 291 2.19 2.42 -4.10
CA ALA A 291 1.52 1.30 -3.48
C ALA A 291 1.55 0.05 -4.36
N TYR A 292 1.19 -1.08 -3.76
CA TYR A 292 0.95 -2.32 -4.48
C TYR A 292 -0.36 -2.99 -4.04
N ALA A 293 -0.84 -3.91 -4.87
CA ALA A 293 -1.84 -4.90 -4.48
C ALA A 293 -1.42 -6.28 -5.00
N VAL A 294 -1.65 -7.30 -4.17
CA VAL A 294 -1.55 -8.71 -4.55
C VAL A 294 -2.96 -9.23 -4.78
N ILE A 295 -3.22 -9.71 -5.99
CA ILE A 295 -4.54 -10.15 -6.44
C ILE A 295 -4.46 -11.59 -6.91
N ASP A 296 -5.23 -12.46 -6.28
CA ASP A 296 -5.47 -13.82 -6.74
C ASP A 296 -6.52 -13.76 -7.85
N GLY A 297 -6.06 -13.84 -9.09
CA GLY A 297 -6.82 -13.53 -10.28
C GLY A 297 -7.83 -14.61 -10.67
N ALA A 298 -8.95 -14.20 -11.24
CA ALA A 298 -9.93 -15.11 -11.85
C ALA A 298 -9.31 -15.95 -12.98
N ASP A 299 -8.25 -15.45 -13.63
CA ASP A 299 -7.48 -16.15 -14.66
C ASP A 299 -6.58 -17.28 -14.12
N GLY A 300 -6.48 -17.42 -12.80
CA GLY A 300 -5.69 -18.43 -12.11
C GLY A 300 -4.25 -18.01 -11.82
N ARG A 301 -3.90 -16.74 -12.04
CA ARG A 301 -2.60 -16.18 -11.73
C ARG A 301 -2.66 -15.31 -10.47
N THR A 302 -1.56 -15.23 -9.76
CA THR A 302 -1.41 -14.26 -8.66
C THR A 302 -0.66 -13.05 -9.20
N HIS A 303 -1.31 -11.90 -9.21
CA HIS A 303 -0.78 -10.67 -9.78
C HIS A 303 -0.25 -9.73 -8.70
N HIS A 304 0.95 -9.20 -8.91
CA HIS A 304 1.46 -8.05 -8.18
C HIS A 304 1.35 -6.80 -9.06
N ILE A 305 0.54 -5.85 -8.64
CA ILE A 305 0.26 -4.61 -9.38
C ILE A 305 0.77 -3.42 -8.59
N ARG A 306 1.50 -2.53 -9.25
CA ARG A 306 1.98 -1.27 -8.68
C ARG A 306 1.04 -0.12 -9.02
N PHE A 307 0.87 0.80 -8.08
CA PHE A 307 0.07 2.02 -8.20
C PHE A 307 0.93 3.23 -7.87
N ASP A 308 0.63 4.37 -8.49
CA ASP A 308 1.42 5.60 -8.28
C ASP A 308 1.34 6.12 -6.83
N ASP A 309 0.22 5.88 -6.15
CA ASP A 309 0.02 6.22 -4.74
C ASP A 309 -0.98 5.26 -4.06
N LEU A 310 -1.06 5.34 -2.73
CA LEU A 310 -1.92 4.49 -1.92
C LEU A 310 -3.42 4.73 -2.17
N ASP A 311 -3.82 5.95 -2.51
CA ASP A 311 -5.22 6.29 -2.77
C ASP A 311 -5.77 5.52 -3.97
N MET A 312 -4.91 5.17 -4.94
CA MET A 312 -5.30 4.36 -6.11
C MET A 312 -5.63 2.91 -5.76
N THR A 313 -5.25 2.42 -4.57
CA THR A 313 -5.63 1.07 -4.10
C THR A 313 -6.98 1.03 -3.38
N GLY A 314 -7.62 2.18 -3.15
CA GLY A 314 -8.91 2.28 -2.46
C GLY A 314 -8.84 1.82 -1.01
N ASP A 315 -9.98 1.32 -0.49
CA ASP A 315 -10.14 0.87 0.90
C ASP A 315 -10.62 -0.59 1.02
N ALA A 316 -10.55 -1.36 -0.07
CA ALA A 316 -10.91 -2.78 -0.06
C ALA A 316 -10.08 -3.55 0.98
N ARG A 317 -10.73 -4.49 1.66
CA ARG A 317 -10.08 -5.40 2.62
C ARG A 317 -9.64 -6.69 1.92
N PRO A 318 -8.62 -7.39 2.41
CA PRO A 318 -8.31 -8.74 1.97
C PRO A 318 -9.57 -9.62 1.97
N GLY A 319 -9.74 -10.43 0.91
CA GLY A 319 -10.94 -11.23 0.65
C GLY A 319 -11.98 -10.56 -0.26
N ALA A 320 -11.98 -9.23 -0.39
CA ALA A 320 -12.87 -8.51 -1.30
C ALA A 320 -12.59 -8.86 -2.77
N ILE A 321 -13.62 -8.78 -3.62
CA ILE A 321 -13.45 -8.89 -5.07
C ILE A 321 -13.13 -7.52 -5.64
N VAL A 322 -12.02 -7.44 -6.36
CA VAL A 322 -11.48 -6.20 -6.91
C VAL A 322 -11.21 -6.32 -8.41
N GLU A 323 -11.10 -5.17 -9.06
CA GLU A 323 -10.72 -5.06 -10.46
C GLU A 323 -9.70 -3.95 -10.64
N VAL A 324 -8.60 -4.24 -11.33
CA VAL A 324 -7.63 -3.25 -11.77
C VAL A 324 -8.17 -2.54 -13.00
N ARG A 325 -8.29 -1.23 -12.89
CA ARG A 325 -8.77 -0.36 -13.98
C ARG A 325 -7.68 0.56 -14.47
N ARG A 326 -7.56 0.66 -15.78
CA ARG A 326 -6.72 1.65 -16.44
C ARG A 326 -7.59 2.84 -16.87
N TRP A 327 -7.10 4.05 -16.64
CA TRP A 327 -7.73 5.28 -17.05
C TRP A 327 -6.67 6.33 -17.40
N GLN A 328 -7.04 7.36 -18.14
CA GLN A 328 -6.13 8.46 -18.47
C GLN A 328 -6.45 9.68 -17.62
N ASP A 329 -5.41 10.28 -17.03
CA ASP A 329 -5.56 11.54 -16.31
C ASP A 329 -5.74 12.72 -17.28
N GLY A 330 -6.05 13.91 -16.73
CA GLY A 330 -6.25 15.13 -17.53
C GLY A 330 -5.03 15.59 -18.38
N LYS A 331 -3.88 14.90 -18.22
CA LYS A 331 -2.66 15.12 -19.00
C LYS A 331 -2.40 13.98 -19.99
N GLY A 332 -3.32 13.04 -20.15
CA GLY A 332 -3.21 11.88 -21.03
C GLY A 332 -2.28 10.77 -20.52
N LYS A 333 -1.82 10.84 -19.26
CA LYS A 333 -1.00 9.78 -18.67
C LYS A 333 -1.89 8.64 -18.20
N ASP A 334 -1.51 7.41 -18.57
CA ASP A 334 -2.16 6.20 -18.05
C ASP A 334 -1.95 6.05 -16.55
N ARG A 335 -3.05 5.78 -15.86
CA ARG A 335 -3.12 5.55 -14.43
C ARG A 335 -3.83 4.24 -14.14
N LEU A 336 -3.47 3.61 -13.05
CA LEU A 336 -4.17 2.43 -12.53
C LEU A 336 -4.93 2.80 -11.26
N SER A 337 -6.07 2.16 -11.06
CA SER A 337 -6.83 2.21 -9.81
C SER A 337 -7.43 0.85 -9.51
N LEU A 338 -7.59 0.54 -8.23
CA LEU A 338 -8.22 -0.68 -7.74
C LEU A 338 -9.69 -0.38 -7.42
N ALA A 339 -10.60 -0.93 -8.19
CA ALA A 339 -12.04 -0.78 -7.97
C ALA A 339 -12.57 -1.97 -7.18
N THR A 340 -13.24 -1.72 -6.04
CA THR A 340 -13.97 -2.74 -5.30
C THR A 340 -15.21 -3.16 -6.08
N ARG A 341 -15.34 -4.46 -6.36
CA ARG A 341 -16.50 -5.07 -7.02
C ARG A 341 -17.46 -5.70 -6.03
N SER A 342 -16.94 -6.20 -4.92
CA SER A 342 -17.70 -6.67 -3.77
C SER A 342 -16.82 -6.58 -2.53
N ASP A 343 -17.36 -6.08 -1.43
CA ASP A 343 -16.73 -6.14 -0.13
C ASP A 343 -16.85 -7.52 0.52
N LEU A 344 -17.85 -8.31 0.08
CA LEU A 344 -18.09 -9.66 0.59
C LEU A 344 -17.12 -10.65 -0.03
N PRO A 345 -16.46 -11.49 0.78
CA PRO A 345 -15.75 -12.67 0.31
C PRO A 345 -16.66 -13.59 -0.52
N LEU A 346 -16.05 -14.33 -1.45
CA LEU A 346 -16.80 -15.16 -2.40
C LEU A 346 -17.80 -16.12 -1.73
N ARG A 347 -17.41 -16.72 -0.59
CA ARG A 347 -18.26 -17.64 0.17
C ARG A 347 -19.53 -16.98 0.73
N GLU A 348 -19.40 -15.76 1.23
CA GLU A 348 -20.51 -15.01 1.80
C GLU A 348 -21.50 -14.57 0.72
N GLN A 349 -21.04 -14.38 -0.52
CA GLN A 349 -21.91 -14.03 -1.63
C GLN A 349 -22.88 -15.16 -2.02
N ILE A 350 -22.58 -16.42 -1.71
CA ILE A 350 -23.42 -17.58 -2.07
C ILE A 350 -24.80 -17.47 -1.45
N THR A 351 -24.86 -17.12 -0.15
CA THR A 351 -26.11 -17.06 0.64
C THR A 351 -26.58 -15.65 0.95
N ALA A 352 -25.88 -14.63 0.45
CA ALA A 352 -26.25 -13.24 0.73
C ALA A 352 -27.66 -12.92 0.23
N PRO A 353 -28.46 -12.14 1.00
CA PRO A 353 -29.84 -11.81 0.63
C PRO A 353 -29.93 -10.82 -0.53
N GLY A 354 -28.88 -10.04 -0.76
CA GLY A 354 -28.82 -8.98 -1.76
C GLY A 354 -28.19 -9.38 -3.09
N ALA A 355 -28.13 -8.41 -4.01
CA ALA A 355 -27.52 -8.58 -5.32
C ALA A 355 -26.00 -8.57 -5.24
N THR A 356 -25.38 -9.72 -5.31
CA THR A 356 -23.93 -9.90 -5.20
C THR A 356 -23.19 -9.67 -6.51
N TRP A 357 -21.85 -9.70 -6.45
CA TRP A 357 -21.03 -9.75 -7.65
C TRP A 357 -21.26 -11.05 -8.45
N LEU A 358 -21.48 -12.19 -7.77
CA LEU A 358 -21.81 -13.46 -8.43
C LEU A 358 -23.08 -13.35 -9.26
N ASP A 359 -24.15 -12.74 -8.75
CA ASP A 359 -25.40 -12.55 -9.47
C ASP A 359 -25.19 -11.75 -10.77
N ARG A 360 -24.35 -10.72 -10.69
CA ARG A 360 -23.99 -9.92 -11.86
C ARG A 360 -23.19 -10.71 -12.89
N GLN A 361 -22.33 -11.65 -12.45
CA GLN A 361 -21.64 -12.57 -13.37
C GLN A 361 -22.61 -13.57 -14.00
N LEU A 362 -23.57 -14.08 -13.25
CA LEU A 362 -24.57 -15.05 -13.75
C LEU A 362 -25.46 -14.48 -14.85
N VAL A 363 -25.78 -13.17 -14.80
CA VAL A 363 -26.64 -12.51 -15.81
C VAL A 363 -25.85 -11.73 -16.86
N ALA A 364 -24.52 -11.65 -16.73
CA ALA A 364 -23.68 -10.90 -17.69
C ALA A 364 -23.67 -11.59 -19.06
N ARG A 365 -23.62 -10.79 -20.13
CA ARG A 365 -23.39 -11.30 -21.50
C ARG A 365 -21.98 -11.88 -21.64
N GLU A 366 -21.02 -11.22 -21.03
CA GLU A 366 -19.60 -11.57 -21.00
C GLU A 366 -19.17 -11.64 -19.54
N PRO A 367 -19.35 -12.78 -18.87
CA PRO A 367 -18.85 -12.96 -17.51
C PRO A 367 -17.31 -12.96 -17.49
N VAL A 368 -16.73 -12.71 -16.33
CA VAL A 368 -15.26 -12.75 -16.17
C VAL A 368 -14.74 -14.12 -16.61
N ALA A 369 -13.67 -14.11 -17.41
CA ALA A 369 -13.01 -15.35 -17.82
C ALA A 369 -12.33 -16.00 -16.60
N THR A 370 -12.62 -17.28 -16.40
CA THR A 370 -12.13 -18.04 -15.25
C THR A 370 -11.13 -19.11 -15.67
N GLY A 371 -9.92 -19.04 -15.09
CA GLY A 371 -8.85 -20.04 -15.26
C GLY A 371 -8.84 -21.09 -14.16
N ASN A 372 -7.64 -21.52 -13.78
CA ASN A 372 -7.39 -22.42 -12.64
C ASN A 372 -7.48 -21.67 -11.29
N GLY A 373 -7.07 -22.29 -10.21
CA GLY A 373 -6.96 -21.65 -8.89
C GLY A 373 -8.25 -20.95 -8.47
N PHE A 374 -8.18 -19.64 -8.23
CA PHE A 374 -9.35 -18.85 -7.84
C PHE A 374 -10.48 -18.86 -8.88
N GLY A 375 -10.16 -19.02 -10.17
CA GLY A 375 -11.17 -19.15 -11.22
C GLY A 375 -12.05 -20.40 -11.04
N ILE A 376 -11.54 -21.50 -10.48
CA ILE A 376 -12.33 -22.70 -10.13
C ILE A 376 -13.30 -22.34 -8.99
N GLU A 377 -12.80 -21.67 -7.94
CA GLU A 377 -13.65 -21.25 -6.81
C GLU A 377 -14.80 -20.35 -7.26
N ILE A 378 -14.55 -19.45 -8.22
CA ILE A 378 -15.61 -18.59 -8.80
C ILE A 378 -16.68 -19.45 -9.49
N ARG A 379 -16.30 -20.44 -10.31
CA ARG A 379 -17.26 -21.32 -10.99
C ARG A 379 -18.11 -22.11 -9.99
N ASP A 380 -17.44 -22.69 -8.99
CA ASP A 380 -18.13 -23.46 -7.94
C ASP A 380 -19.10 -22.58 -7.13
N ALA A 381 -18.69 -21.33 -6.83
CA ALA A 381 -19.54 -20.37 -6.14
C ALA A 381 -20.73 -19.91 -7.00
N MET A 382 -20.52 -19.71 -8.31
CA MET A 382 -21.63 -19.39 -9.25
C MET A 382 -22.65 -20.55 -9.32
N ASP A 383 -22.19 -21.79 -9.36
CA ASP A 383 -23.07 -22.97 -9.33
C ASP A 383 -23.81 -23.11 -8.00
N ALA A 384 -23.15 -22.84 -6.88
CA ALA A 384 -23.77 -22.84 -5.56
C ALA A 384 -24.81 -21.70 -5.44
N ARG A 385 -24.47 -20.48 -5.89
CA ARG A 385 -25.39 -19.34 -5.92
C ARG A 385 -26.61 -19.59 -6.78
N SER A 386 -26.43 -20.23 -7.95
CA SER A 386 -27.53 -20.56 -8.84
C SER A 386 -28.55 -21.51 -8.18
N ARG A 387 -28.07 -22.47 -7.37
CA ARG A 387 -28.91 -23.37 -6.56
C ARG A 387 -29.65 -22.62 -5.46
N GLU A 388 -28.99 -21.67 -4.80
CA GLU A 388 -29.60 -20.84 -3.78
C GLU A 388 -30.72 -19.97 -4.38
N LEU A 389 -30.48 -19.37 -5.54
CA LEU A 389 -31.47 -18.58 -6.27
C LEU A 389 -32.67 -19.48 -6.75
N GLU A 390 -32.42 -20.74 -7.12
CA GLU A 390 -33.47 -21.69 -7.44
C GLU A 390 -34.34 -21.98 -6.20
N SER A 391 -33.71 -22.19 -5.04
CA SER A 391 -34.45 -22.42 -3.79
C SER A 391 -35.28 -21.20 -3.35
N ALA A 392 -34.78 -19.99 -3.64
CA ALA A 392 -35.48 -18.74 -3.38
C ALA A 392 -36.54 -18.35 -4.45
N GLY A 393 -36.76 -19.21 -5.47
CA GLY A 393 -37.73 -19.00 -6.54
C GLY A 393 -37.32 -17.93 -7.57
N LEU A 394 -36.03 -17.52 -7.57
CA LEU A 394 -35.50 -16.49 -8.48
C LEU A 394 -34.75 -17.07 -9.68
N ALA A 395 -34.61 -18.38 -9.74
CA ALA A 395 -34.08 -19.12 -10.86
C ALA A 395 -34.86 -20.43 -11.07
N ARG A 396 -34.79 -20.98 -12.29
CA ARG A 396 -35.34 -22.29 -12.64
C ARG A 396 -34.32 -23.08 -13.42
N ARG A 397 -34.21 -24.37 -13.14
CA ARG A 397 -33.31 -25.24 -13.88
C ARG A 397 -33.80 -25.39 -15.33
N GLN A 398 -32.90 -25.24 -16.29
CA GLN A 398 -33.17 -25.42 -17.71
C GLN A 398 -32.03 -26.23 -18.35
N GLY A 399 -32.27 -27.51 -18.62
CA GLY A 399 -31.24 -28.42 -19.13
C GLY A 399 -30.08 -28.57 -18.14
N LYS A 400 -28.84 -28.25 -18.57
CA LYS A 400 -27.66 -28.30 -17.73
C LYS A 400 -27.36 -26.97 -16.98
N GLY A 401 -28.17 -25.94 -17.21
CA GLY A 401 -27.94 -24.59 -16.65
C GLY A 401 -29.18 -24.09 -15.88
N PHE A 402 -29.18 -22.79 -15.63
CA PHE A 402 -30.25 -22.08 -14.96
C PHE A 402 -30.77 -20.93 -15.82
N ARG A 403 -32.08 -20.70 -15.72
CA ARG A 403 -32.72 -19.48 -16.24
C ARG A 403 -33.11 -18.64 -15.04
N PHE A 404 -32.57 -17.41 -15.01
CA PHE A 404 -32.82 -16.44 -13.96
C PHE A 404 -34.01 -15.55 -14.30
N GLU A 405 -34.67 -15.00 -13.27
CA GLU A 405 -35.71 -13.98 -13.42
C GLU A 405 -35.11 -12.75 -14.13
N ARG A 406 -35.96 -12.09 -14.96
CA ARG A 406 -35.51 -10.98 -15.82
C ARG A 406 -34.93 -9.82 -15.02
N ASP A 407 -35.53 -9.52 -13.85
CA ASP A 407 -35.18 -8.40 -12.99
C ASP A 407 -34.47 -8.88 -11.71
N LEU A 408 -33.70 -9.99 -11.83
CA LEU A 408 -33.02 -10.64 -10.69
C LEU A 408 -32.24 -9.65 -9.81
N ILE A 409 -31.39 -8.80 -10.42
CA ILE A 409 -30.54 -7.86 -9.71
C ILE A 409 -31.36 -6.83 -8.93
N GLU A 410 -32.38 -6.27 -9.58
CA GLU A 410 -33.28 -5.28 -8.97
C GLU A 410 -34.10 -5.87 -7.86
N THR A 411 -34.64 -7.08 -8.04
CA THR A 411 -35.40 -7.81 -7.03
C THR A 411 -34.55 -8.10 -5.79
N LEU A 412 -33.32 -8.61 -5.96
CA LEU A 412 -32.41 -8.89 -4.84
C LEU A 412 -32.02 -7.61 -4.10
N ARG A 413 -31.71 -6.54 -4.87
CA ARG A 413 -31.38 -5.24 -4.27
C ARG A 413 -32.57 -4.65 -3.48
N ALA A 414 -33.76 -4.70 -4.03
CA ALA A 414 -34.95 -4.20 -3.35
C ALA A 414 -35.25 -4.94 -2.04
N ARG A 415 -35.13 -6.29 -2.04
CA ARG A 415 -35.30 -7.12 -0.83
C ARG A 415 -34.28 -6.77 0.25
N GLU A 416 -33.01 -6.65 -0.13
CA GLU A 416 -31.93 -6.30 0.79
C GLU A 416 -32.14 -4.87 1.37
N MET A 417 -32.46 -3.91 0.51
CA MET A 417 -32.73 -2.54 0.92
C MET A 417 -33.90 -2.43 1.90
N ALA A 418 -35.01 -3.14 1.64
CA ALA A 418 -36.15 -3.15 2.55
C ALA A 418 -35.75 -3.73 3.92
N HIS A 419 -35.05 -4.85 3.95
CA HIS A 419 -34.58 -5.45 5.20
C HIS A 419 -33.65 -4.53 5.99
N GLU A 420 -32.68 -3.89 5.32
CA GLU A 420 -31.72 -3.01 5.98
C GLU A 420 -32.36 -1.70 6.46
N THR A 421 -33.26 -1.13 5.67
CA THR A 421 -33.98 0.10 6.10
C THR A 421 -34.85 -0.15 7.30
N ASP A 422 -35.52 -1.33 7.40
CA ASP A 422 -36.28 -1.73 8.57
C ASP A 422 -35.37 -1.91 9.80
N ALA A 423 -34.19 -2.53 9.62
CA ALA A 423 -33.21 -2.71 10.69
C ALA A 423 -32.66 -1.36 11.19
N ILE A 424 -32.33 -0.43 10.29
CA ILE A 424 -31.90 0.92 10.64
C ILE A 424 -33.01 1.67 11.37
N ALA A 425 -34.25 1.61 10.88
CA ALA A 425 -35.38 2.27 11.51
C ALA A 425 -35.61 1.75 12.94
N ALA A 426 -35.54 0.43 13.14
CA ALA A 426 -35.69 -0.19 14.46
C ALA A 426 -34.57 0.24 15.44
N ARG A 427 -33.33 0.39 14.94
CA ARG A 427 -32.17 0.77 15.74
C ARG A 427 -32.14 2.26 16.09
N THR A 428 -32.52 3.12 15.15
CA THR A 428 -32.38 4.58 15.28
C THR A 428 -33.66 5.31 15.68
N GLY A 429 -34.82 4.68 15.49
CA GLY A 429 -36.14 5.32 15.66
C GLY A 429 -36.49 6.27 14.49
N LEU A 430 -35.67 6.38 13.47
CA LEU A 430 -35.89 7.24 12.31
C LEU A 430 -36.68 6.49 11.22
N ALA A 431 -37.64 7.16 10.58
CA ALA A 431 -38.33 6.58 9.44
C ALA A 431 -37.48 6.64 8.17
N HIS A 432 -37.48 5.56 7.38
CA HIS A 432 -36.84 5.58 6.05
C HIS A 432 -37.60 6.49 5.09
N ARG A 433 -36.88 7.35 4.40
CA ARG A 433 -37.39 8.24 3.35
C ARG A 433 -36.77 7.83 2.01
N PRO A 434 -37.51 7.10 1.15
CA PRO A 434 -37.01 6.73 -0.18
C PRO A 434 -36.65 7.95 -0.99
N SER A 435 -35.60 7.85 -1.80
CA SER A 435 -35.17 8.91 -2.71
C SER A 435 -35.25 8.43 -4.15
N ALA A 436 -35.90 9.20 -5.02
CA ALA A 436 -36.03 8.97 -6.45
C ALA A 436 -35.08 9.86 -7.27
N GLU A 437 -34.94 9.57 -8.56
CA GLU A 437 -34.20 10.42 -9.51
C GLU A 437 -34.77 11.87 -9.49
N GLY A 438 -33.88 12.84 -9.35
CA GLY A 438 -34.21 14.26 -9.23
C GLY A 438 -34.43 14.76 -7.82
N ASP A 439 -34.57 13.88 -6.82
CA ASP A 439 -34.77 14.28 -5.44
C ASP A 439 -33.50 14.94 -4.86
N TYR A 440 -33.72 15.95 -4.04
CA TYR A 440 -32.69 16.61 -3.27
C TYR A 440 -32.55 15.92 -1.92
N VAL A 441 -31.37 15.40 -1.64
CA VAL A 441 -31.01 14.76 -0.37
C VAL A 441 -30.09 15.70 0.43
N SER A 442 -30.46 16.00 1.67
CA SER A 442 -29.70 16.89 2.53
C SER A 442 -29.82 16.44 3.98
N GLY A 443 -28.73 16.39 4.72
CA GLY A 443 -28.71 15.96 6.11
C GLY A 443 -27.31 15.61 6.61
N VAL A 444 -27.25 15.08 7.82
CA VAL A 444 -26.00 14.65 8.44
C VAL A 444 -25.63 13.24 7.96
N TYR A 445 -24.44 13.07 7.39
CA TYR A 445 -23.91 11.76 7.05
C TYR A 445 -23.52 11.00 8.33
N ARG A 446 -24.33 10.02 8.74
CA ARG A 446 -24.20 9.31 10.01
C ARG A 446 -23.26 8.10 9.93
N GLU A 447 -23.42 7.28 8.90
CA GLU A 447 -22.66 6.05 8.76
C GLU A 447 -22.60 5.56 7.32
N ARG A 448 -21.57 4.73 7.04
CA ARG A 448 -21.48 3.94 5.81
C ARG A 448 -22.06 2.54 6.04
N VAL A 449 -23.07 2.19 5.28
CA VAL A 449 -23.71 0.87 5.29
C VAL A 449 -23.17 0.06 4.12
N THR A 450 -22.56 -1.09 4.41
CA THR A 450 -22.00 -2.00 3.39
C THR A 450 -22.89 -3.20 3.24
N LEU A 451 -23.49 -3.34 2.06
CA LEU A 451 -24.43 -4.41 1.68
C LEU A 451 -23.86 -5.30 0.57
N ALA A 452 -24.47 -6.44 0.29
CA ALA A 452 -24.09 -7.30 -0.83
C ALA A 452 -24.27 -6.57 -2.18
N SER A 453 -25.28 -5.72 -2.29
CA SER A 453 -25.56 -4.91 -3.48
C SER A 453 -24.64 -3.70 -3.67
N GLY A 454 -23.87 -3.31 -2.66
CA GLY A 454 -22.94 -2.20 -2.69
C GLY A 454 -22.84 -1.42 -1.38
N ARG A 455 -22.19 -0.26 -1.47
CA ARG A 455 -21.99 0.64 -0.32
C ARG A 455 -22.98 1.79 -0.38
N PHE A 456 -23.55 2.15 0.78
CA PHE A 456 -24.53 3.21 0.94
C PHE A 456 -24.12 4.17 2.04
N ALA A 457 -24.58 5.40 1.94
CA ALA A 457 -24.47 6.42 2.98
C ALA A 457 -25.84 6.65 3.61
N MET A 458 -25.92 6.56 4.94
CA MET A 458 -27.10 6.93 5.70
C MET A 458 -27.04 8.44 5.97
N ILE A 459 -28.01 9.17 5.43
CA ILE A 459 -28.15 10.62 5.58
C ILE A 459 -29.39 10.91 6.46
N ASP A 460 -29.16 11.48 7.63
CA ASP A 460 -30.19 11.88 8.59
C ASP A 460 -30.60 13.34 8.32
N ASP A 461 -31.84 13.54 7.90
CA ASP A 461 -32.40 14.88 7.60
C ASP A 461 -33.13 15.52 8.78
N GLY A 462 -33.11 14.87 9.95
CA GLY A 462 -33.80 15.30 11.17
C GLY A 462 -35.28 14.88 11.24
N LEU A 463 -35.88 14.41 10.14
CA LEU A 463 -37.27 13.91 10.05
C LEU A 463 -37.29 12.41 9.76
N GLY A 464 -36.17 11.88 9.30
CA GLY A 464 -35.95 10.50 8.90
C GLY A 464 -34.57 10.29 8.34
N PHE A 465 -34.37 9.22 7.59
CA PHE A 465 -33.10 8.95 6.94
C PHE A 465 -33.27 8.53 5.49
N HIS A 466 -32.26 8.91 4.67
CA HIS A 466 -32.10 8.43 3.31
C HIS A 466 -30.94 7.43 3.26
N LEU A 467 -31.09 6.37 2.46
CA LEU A 467 -30.01 5.42 2.18
C LEU A 467 -29.63 5.52 0.69
N VAL A 468 -28.53 6.19 0.42
CA VAL A 468 -28.11 6.57 -0.94
C VAL A 468 -26.72 5.99 -1.27
N PRO A 469 -26.40 5.73 -2.54
CA PRO A 469 -25.10 5.18 -2.91
C PRO A 469 -23.94 6.00 -2.38
N TRP A 470 -23.01 5.30 -1.71
CA TRP A 470 -21.82 5.89 -1.14
C TRP A 470 -20.71 6.05 -2.18
N ARG A 471 -19.87 7.06 -2.01
CA ARG A 471 -18.65 7.29 -2.79
C ARG A 471 -17.47 7.61 -1.87
N PRO A 472 -16.20 7.30 -2.25
CA PRO A 472 -15.02 7.58 -1.42
C PRO A 472 -14.89 9.05 -0.99
N ALA A 473 -15.39 9.99 -1.79
CA ALA A 473 -15.39 11.41 -1.45
C ALA A 473 -16.18 11.74 -0.17
N LEU A 474 -17.09 10.86 0.28
CA LEU A 474 -17.86 11.04 1.49
C LEU A 474 -17.12 10.68 2.78
N ASP A 475 -16.02 9.92 2.72
CA ASP A 475 -15.29 9.48 3.93
C ASP A 475 -14.89 10.64 4.86
N GLN A 476 -14.52 11.77 4.28
CA GLN A 476 -14.09 12.96 5.02
C GLN A 476 -15.25 13.79 5.61
N HIS A 477 -16.49 13.41 5.29
CA HIS A 477 -17.69 14.14 5.68
C HIS A 477 -18.55 13.37 6.70
N LEU A 478 -18.01 12.30 7.29
CA LEU A 478 -18.71 11.56 8.35
C LEU A 478 -19.02 12.51 9.53
N GLY A 479 -20.26 12.50 9.98
CA GLY A 479 -20.75 13.42 11.01
C GLY A 479 -21.04 14.84 10.53
N GLN A 480 -20.76 15.20 9.28
CA GLN A 480 -21.01 16.51 8.72
C GLN A 480 -22.34 16.56 7.95
N HIS A 481 -22.90 17.76 7.85
CA HIS A 481 -24.06 18.01 7.01
C HIS A 481 -23.62 18.10 5.54
N ILE A 482 -24.19 17.23 4.71
CA ILE A 482 -23.92 17.16 3.27
C ILE A 482 -25.22 17.27 2.48
N ASN A 483 -25.12 17.63 1.21
CA ASN A 483 -26.26 17.66 0.31
C ASN A 483 -25.88 17.21 -1.12
N GLY A 484 -26.88 16.78 -1.86
CA GLY A 484 -26.69 16.33 -3.22
C GLY A 484 -28.04 16.08 -3.91
N THR A 485 -27.99 15.84 -5.21
CA THR A 485 -29.18 15.52 -6.02
C THR A 485 -29.06 14.10 -6.58
N MET A 486 -30.14 13.34 -6.47
CA MET A 486 -30.22 11.98 -7.03
C MET A 486 -30.21 12.05 -8.57
N GLY A 487 -29.19 11.47 -9.18
CA GLY A 487 -29.05 11.36 -10.63
C GLY A 487 -29.56 10.04 -11.18
N ARG A 488 -29.45 9.88 -12.50
CA ARG A 488 -29.86 8.67 -13.23
C ARG A 488 -29.12 7.43 -12.72
N GLY A 489 -29.83 6.30 -12.66
CA GLY A 489 -29.27 5.04 -12.22
C GLY A 489 -28.89 4.99 -10.75
N GLY A 490 -29.46 5.89 -9.90
CA GLY A 490 -29.22 5.95 -8.48
C GLY A 490 -27.88 6.60 -8.09
N SER A 491 -27.19 7.29 -9.00
CA SER A 491 -26.02 8.10 -8.65
C SER A 491 -26.45 9.31 -7.81
N VAL A 492 -25.50 9.91 -7.05
CA VAL A 492 -25.74 11.19 -6.33
C VAL A 492 -24.68 12.18 -6.76
N ASP A 493 -25.10 13.35 -7.18
CA ASP A 493 -24.26 14.50 -7.46
C ASP A 493 -24.13 15.33 -6.18
N TRP A 494 -23.05 15.06 -5.46
CA TRP A 494 -22.79 15.70 -4.16
C TRP A 494 -22.24 17.11 -4.31
N ALA A 495 -22.83 18.06 -3.60
CA ALA A 495 -22.31 19.41 -3.44
C ALA A 495 -21.39 19.46 -2.19
N LEU A 496 -20.19 18.88 -2.30
CA LEU A 496 -19.19 18.82 -1.21
C LEU A 496 -18.32 20.09 -1.12
N GLY A 497 -18.86 21.26 -1.48
CA GLY A 497 -18.17 22.54 -1.40
C GLY A 497 -18.22 23.12 0.02
N ARG A 498 -17.24 23.97 0.39
CA ARG A 498 -17.24 24.76 1.63
C ARG A 498 -18.57 25.49 1.77
N GLY A 499 -19.42 25.03 2.68
CA GLY A 499 -20.60 25.82 3.09
C GLY A 499 -20.12 27.16 3.62
N ARG A 500 -20.43 28.25 2.94
CA ARG A 500 -20.38 29.57 3.54
C ARG A 500 -21.44 29.53 4.63
N GLY A 501 -21.03 29.45 5.89
CA GLY A 501 -21.92 29.66 7.02
C GLY A 501 -22.51 31.03 6.87
N LEU A 502 -23.85 31.10 6.71
CA LEU A 502 -24.60 32.30 6.98
C LEU A 502 -24.53 32.50 8.50
N GLY A 503 -23.61 33.40 8.93
CA GLY A 503 -23.64 33.90 10.26
C GLY A 503 -24.93 34.74 10.41
N LEU A 504 -25.80 34.30 11.30
CA LEU A 504 -26.83 35.13 11.92
C LEU A 504 -26.29 35.66 13.24
#